data_285b8e8001b6587debb44ba399805e5d
#
_entry.id   285b8e8001b6587debb44ba399805e5d
#
_cell.length_a   1.000
_cell.length_b   1.000
_cell.length_c   1.000
_cell.angle_alpha   90.00
_cell.angle_beta   90.00
_cell.angle_gamma   90.00
#
_symmetry.space_group_name_H-M   'P 1'
#
loop_
_entity.id
_entity.type
_entity.pdbx_description
1 polymer ?
#
loop_
_entity_poly.entity_id
_entity_poly.type
_entity_poly.pdbx_seq_one_letter_code
_entity_poly.pdbx_strand_id
1 'polypeptide(L)'
;GEKEFADNQQVDVNFNCAMSESFKADMYLNPNGTIRVDVGIYIQSGDCSDTAECQELRISLMKGSMVVAQQEFATNTYSEEQIIWEIPVADNMTRWNKSFEEPQLQFEYSKPNPADFTCLVFDCSGMFRLYYSENSDGLNTEILFPVINASDPIAVGGDDAPPSTGDSGMLPGFGLLAGVGSLAIGAVAASRFYREG
;
A
#
# COMPACT_ATOMS: atom_id res chain seq x y z
N GLY A 1 9.52 4.62 7.22
CA GLY A 1 10.04 3.58 8.13
C GLY A 1 11.30 2.97 7.56
N GLU A 2 12.18 2.57 8.46
CA GLU A 2 13.47 2.01 8.08
C GLU A 2 13.79 0.82 8.98
N LYS A 3 14.38 -0.24 8.40
CA LYS A 3 14.92 -1.40 9.12
C LYS A 3 16.29 -1.72 8.57
N GLU A 4 17.28 -1.75 9.46
CA GLU A 4 18.63 -2.18 9.19
C GLU A 4 18.82 -3.65 9.57
N PHE A 5 19.67 -4.34 8.82
CA PHE A 5 20.01 -5.74 9.01
C PHE A 5 21.51 -5.86 9.19
N ALA A 6 21.94 -6.51 10.27
CA ALA A 6 23.37 -6.67 10.55
C ALA A 6 24.08 -7.48 9.46
N ASP A 7 25.40 -7.34 9.39
CA ASP A 7 26.25 -8.09 8.45
C ASP A 7 25.97 -9.59 8.51
N ASN A 8 26.01 -10.22 7.34
CA ASN A 8 25.75 -11.65 7.15
C ASN A 8 24.31 -12.12 7.51
N GLN A 9 23.37 -11.19 7.72
CA GLN A 9 21.97 -11.52 7.84
C GLN A 9 21.28 -11.37 6.49
N GLN A 10 20.11 -11.99 6.36
CA GLN A 10 19.24 -11.80 5.22
C GLN A 10 18.43 -10.52 5.42
N VAL A 11 18.25 -9.74 4.36
CA VAL A 11 17.30 -8.62 4.33
C VAL A 11 15.91 -9.23 4.20
N ASP A 12 15.32 -9.58 5.33
CA ASP A 12 14.04 -10.27 5.41
C ASP A 12 12.96 -9.33 5.96
N VAL A 13 11.96 -9.06 5.13
CA VAL A 13 10.89 -8.10 5.39
C VAL A 13 9.55 -8.78 5.17
N ASN A 14 8.71 -8.74 6.21
CA ASN A 14 7.31 -9.13 6.13
C ASN A 14 6.53 -8.27 7.12
N PHE A 15 5.76 -7.31 6.61
CA PHE A 15 4.94 -6.45 7.45
C PHE A 15 3.75 -5.89 6.69
N ASN A 16 2.73 -5.44 7.43
CA ASN A 16 1.55 -4.81 6.90
C ASN A 16 1.53 -3.32 7.26
N CYS A 17 1.17 -2.48 6.29
CA CYS A 17 0.84 -1.09 6.49
C CYS A 17 -0.68 -0.93 6.45
N ALA A 18 -1.28 -0.49 7.53
CA ALA A 18 -2.69 -0.14 7.61
C ALA A 18 -2.88 1.37 7.39
N MET A 19 -4.11 1.77 7.13
CA MET A 19 -4.50 3.18 7.09
C MET A 19 -4.24 3.86 8.44
N SER A 20 -3.91 5.15 8.41
CA SER A 20 -3.75 5.96 9.62
C SER A 20 -5.07 6.22 10.35
N GLU A 21 -6.17 6.24 9.62
CA GLU A 21 -7.53 6.43 10.14
C GLU A 21 -8.48 5.41 9.55
N SER A 22 -9.33 4.83 10.39
CA SER A 22 -10.38 3.90 9.97
C SER A 22 -11.46 4.59 9.15
N PHE A 23 -12.06 3.85 8.22
CA PHE A 23 -13.19 4.32 7.44
C PHE A 23 -14.36 4.76 8.33
N LYS A 24 -14.94 5.91 8.02
CA LYS A 24 -16.17 6.40 8.68
C LYS A 24 -17.45 5.79 8.10
N ALA A 25 -17.38 5.31 6.86
CA ALA A 25 -18.48 4.67 6.13
C ALA A 25 -17.94 3.57 5.21
N ASP A 26 -18.81 2.67 4.75
CA ASP A 26 -18.45 1.71 3.71
C ASP A 26 -17.98 2.46 2.45
N MET A 27 -16.96 1.92 1.80
CA MET A 27 -16.41 2.48 0.56
C MET A 27 -16.90 1.67 -0.63
N TYR A 28 -17.37 2.35 -1.67
CA TYR A 28 -17.78 1.75 -2.94
C TYR A 28 -16.87 2.24 -4.05
N LEU A 29 -16.38 1.32 -4.87
CA LEU A 29 -15.47 1.63 -5.97
C LEU A 29 -16.18 1.50 -7.32
N ASN A 30 -15.75 2.33 -8.26
CA ASN A 30 -16.18 2.22 -9.65
C ASN A 30 -15.67 0.89 -10.24
N PRO A 31 -16.54 -0.03 -10.69
CA PRO A 31 -16.12 -1.32 -11.26
C PRO A 31 -15.32 -1.20 -12.56
N ASN A 32 -15.35 -0.04 -13.22
CA ASN A 32 -14.51 0.27 -14.38
C ASN A 32 -13.31 1.16 -14.01
N GLY A 33 -13.04 1.34 -12.72
CA GLY A 33 -11.95 2.16 -12.22
C GLY A 33 -10.67 1.37 -12.03
N THR A 34 -9.63 2.08 -11.61
CA THR A 34 -8.31 1.54 -11.30
C THR A 34 -7.89 2.04 -9.92
N ILE A 35 -7.52 1.14 -9.03
CA ILE A 35 -6.83 1.47 -7.79
C ILE A 35 -5.37 1.72 -8.16
N ARG A 36 -4.81 2.84 -7.72
CA ARG A 36 -3.40 3.14 -7.91
C ARG A 36 -2.69 3.05 -6.56
N VAL A 37 -1.60 2.31 -6.54
CA VAL A 37 -0.71 2.15 -5.40
C VAL A 37 0.64 2.72 -5.78
N ASP A 38 1.06 3.76 -5.09
CA ASP A 38 2.38 4.37 -5.22
C ASP A 38 3.20 3.96 -4.00
N VAL A 39 4.43 3.48 -4.19
CA VAL A 39 5.30 3.01 -3.12
C VAL A 39 6.70 3.53 -3.31
N GLY A 40 7.13 4.44 -2.43
CA GLY A 40 8.49 4.94 -2.38
C GLY A 40 9.36 4.04 -1.49
N ILE A 41 10.45 3.50 -2.03
CA ILE A 41 11.34 2.58 -1.33
C ILE A 41 12.81 2.89 -1.57
N TYR A 42 13.64 2.40 -0.65
CA TYR A 42 15.07 2.21 -0.82
C TYR A 42 15.45 0.85 -0.27
N ILE A 43 16.20 0.07 -1.05
CA ILE A 43 16.66 -1.26 -0.65
C ILE A 43 18.16 -1.34 -0.83
N GLN A 44 18.83 -1.87 0.19
CA GLN A 44 20.24 -2.24 0.16
C GLN A 44 20.34 -3.72 0.48
N SER A 45 20.58 -4.54 -0.54
CA SER A 45 20.73 -5.99 -0.44
C SER A 45 21.74 -6.48 -1.46
N GLY A 46 22.19 -7.70 -1.29
CA GLY A 46 22.99 -8.41 -2.27
C GLY A 46 22.14 -9.08 -3.35
N ASP A 47 22.81 -9.66 -4.31
CA ASP A 47 22.18 -10.46 -5.34
C ASP A 47 21.86 -11.87 -4.84
N CYS A 48 20.85 -12.49 -5.44
CA CYS A 48 20.52 -13.88 -5.20
C CYS A 48 21.63 -14.79 -5.68
N SER A 49 22.12 -15.65 -4.78
CA SER A 49 22.97 -16.76 -5.16
C SER A 49 22.13 -18.05 -5.24
N ASP A 50 22.60 -19.04 -5.97
CA ASP A 50 21.89 -20.33 -6.16
C ASP A 50 21.61 -21.09 -4.84
N THR A 51 22.19 -20.67 -3.75
CA THR A 51 22.06 -21.29 -2.41
C THR A 51 21.26 -20.46 -1.40
N ALA A 52 20.88 -19.22 -1.74
CA ALA A 52 20.13 -18.34 -0.87
C ALA A 52 18.62 -18.41 -1.15
N GLU A 53 17.82 -18.36 -0.10
CA GLU A 53 16.39 -18.10 -0.27
C GLU A 53 16.22 -16.66 -0.74
N CYS A 54 15.62 -16.50 -1.90
CA CYS A 54 15.40 -15.22 -2.52
C CYS A 54 13.94 -14.99 -2.86
N GLN A 55 13.46 -13.82 -2.49
CA GLN A 55 12.14 -13.35 -2.88
C GLN A 55 12.24 -11.88 -3.28
N GLU A 56 11.83 -11.57 -4.50
CA GLU A 56 11.65 -10.20 -4.97
C GLU A 56 10.58 -9.48 -4.13
N LEU A 57 10.55 -8.16 -4.24
CA LEU A 57 9.56 -7.39 -3.53
C LEU A 57 8.16 -7.77 -4.00
N ARG A 58 7.41 -8.38 -3.10
CA ARG A 58 5.99 -8.70 -3.29
C ARG A 58 5.15 -7.69 -2.52
N ILE A 59 4.24 -7.04 -3.23
CA ILE A 59 3.26 -6.14 -2.63
C ILE A 59 1.88 -6.76 -2.81
N SER A 60 1.14 -6.87 -1.71
CA SER A 60 -0.24 -7.38 -1.70
C SER A 60 -1.18 -6.29 -1.20
N LEU A 61 -2.25 -6.04 -1.95
CA LEU A 61 -3.38 -5.25 -1.47
C LEU A 61 -4.33 -6.18 -0.71
N MET A 62 -4.53 -5.87 0.55
CA MET A 62 -5.39 -6.62 1.46
C MET A 62 -6.71 -5.89 1.66
N LYS A 63 -7.81 -6.65 1.68
CA LYS A 63 -9.14 -6.24 2.11
C LYS A 63 -9.42 -6.93 3.46
N GLY A 64 -9.16 -6.21 4.55
CA GLY A 64 -9.06 -6.85 5.85
C GLY A 64 -7.95 -7.91 5.90
N SER A 65 -8.31 -9.16 6.11
CA SER A 65 -7.36 -10.29 6.11
C SER A 65 -7.22 -11.00 4.76
N MET A 66 -7.95 -10.57 3.73
CA MET A 66 -7.98 -11.24 2.42
C MET A 66 -7.11 -10.49 1.41
N VAL A 67 -6.22 -11.20 0.73
CA VAL A 67 -5.49 -10.65 -0.42
C VAL A 67 -6.45 -10.50 -1.59
N VAL A 68 -6.60 -9.30 -2.13
CA VAL A 68 -7.45 -9.00 -3.29
C VAL A 68 -6.65 -8.74 -4.56
N ALA A 69 -5.41 -8.29 -4.41
CA ALA A 69 -4.45 -8.19 -5.53
C ALA A 69 -3.03 -8.38 -4.99
N GLN A 70 -2.14 -8.89 -5.83
CA GLN A 70 -0.75 -9.15 -5.48
C GLN A 70 0.12 -9.05 -6.73
N GLN A 71 1.32 -8.47 -6.57
CA GLN A 71 2.30 -8.40 -7.65
C GLN A 71 3.71 -8.43 -7.08
N GLU A 72 4.64 -9.03 -7.84
CA GLU A 72 6.07 -8.99 -7.59
C GLU A 72 6.72 -7.90 -8.44
N PHE A 73 7.68 -7.22 -7.84
CA PHE A 73 8.41 -6.12 -8.47
C PHE A 73 9.91 -6.40 -8.38
N ALA A 74 10.57 -6.36 -9.53
CA ALA A 74 12.01 -6.30 -9.54
C ALA A 74 12.45 -4.94 -8.99
N THR A 75 13.35 -4.95 -8.03
CA THR A 75 13.84 -3.73 -7.37
C THR A 75 15.32 -3.51 -7.66
N ASN A 76 15.70 -2.24 -7.78
CA ASN A 76 17.11 -1.87 -7.86
C ASN A 76 17.67 -1.72 -6.45
N THR A 77 18.84 -2.31 -6.21
CA THR A 77 19.55 -2.12 -4.96
C THR A 77 20.35 -0.81 -4.98
N TYR A 78 20.52 -0.20 -3.81
CA TYR A 78 21.27 1.05 -3.62
C TYR A 78 20.70 2.29 -4.32
N SER A 79 19.42 2.26 -4.70
CA SER A 79 18.75 3.42 -5.26
C SER A 79 17.37 3.60 -4.64
N GLU A 80 16.97 4.85 -4.51
CA GLU A 80 15.59 5.20 -4.20
C GLU A 80 14.74 5.06 -5.45
N GLU A 81 13.57 4.44 -5.32
CA GLU A 81 12.65 4.26 -6.44
C GLU A 81 11.19 4.42 -6.02
N GLN A 82 10.38 4.87 -6.97
CA GLN A 82 8.93 4.95 -6.84
C GLN A 82 8.31 3.85 -7.70
N ILE A 83 7.68 2.88 -7.04
CA ILE A 83 6.89 1.85 -7.69
C ILE A 83 5.47 2.39 -7.88
N ILE A 84 4.94 2.26 -9.09
CA ILE A 84 3.56 2.59 -9.41
C ILE A 84 2.86 1.30 -9.84
N TRP A 85 1.81 0.93 -9.10
CA TRP A 85 1.04 -0.27 -9.38
C TRP A 85 -0.43 0.09 -9.61
N GLU A 86 -0.92 -0.22 -10.80
CA GLU A 86 -2.31 0.00 -11.22
C GLU A 86 -3.09 -1.31 -11.18
N ILE A 87 -4.17 -1.35 -10.41
CA ILE A 87 -5.00 -2.53 -10.16
C ILE A 87 -6.40 -2.25 -10.70
N PRO A 88 -6.84 -2.91 -11.77
CA PRO A 88 -8.24 -2.83 -12.20
C PRO A 88 -9.16 -3.31 -11.08
N VAL A 89 -10.26 -2.59 -10.84
CA VAL A 89 -11.23 -2.96 -9.82
C VAL A 89 -11.96 -4.24 -10.25
N ALA A 90 -11.72 -5.33 -9.51
CA ALA A 90 -12.43 -6.60 -9.67
C ALA A 90 -13.74 -6.61 -8.86
N ASP A 91 -14.64 -7.54 -9.15
CA ASP A 91 -15.97 -7.61 -8.51
C ASP A 91 -15.87 -7.67 -6.98
N ASN A 92 -14.91 -8.45 -6.44
CA ASN A 92 -14.67 -8.57 -5.00
C ASN A 92 -14.10 -7.32 -4.34
N MET A 93 -13.69 -6.30 -5.13
CA MET A 93 -13.14 -5.04 -4.67
C MET A 93 -14.15 -3.89 -4.72
N THR A 94 -15.34 -4.09 -5.30
CA THR A 94 -16.32 -3.00 -5.53
C THR A 94 -16.91 -2.41 -4.26
N ARG A 95 -16.92 -3.17 -3.15
CA ARG A 95 -17.39 -2.70 -1.84
C ARG A 95 -16.41 -3.09 -0.75
N TRP A 96 -16.13 -2.17 0.18
CA TRP A 96 -15.28 -2.35 1.34
C TRP A 96 -16.03 -1.97 2.61
N ASN A 97 -16.15 -2.91 3.54
CA ASN A 97 -16.88 -2.69 4.78
C ASN A 97 -15.98 -2.00 5.81
N LYS A 98 -16.45 -0.89 6.37
CA LYS A 98 -15.72 -0.09 7.35
C LYS A 98 -15.32 -0.81 8.64
N SER A 99 -16.00 -1.91 8.98
CA SER A 99 -15.82 -2.55 10.28
C SER A 99 -14.74 -3.62 10.29
N PHE A 100 -14.43 -4.23 9.13
CA PHE A 100 -13.51 -5.38 9.06
C PHE A 100 -12.81 -5.56 7.72
N GLU A 101 -12.99 -4.65 6.75
CA GLU A 101 -12.38 -4.74 5.42
C GLU A 101 -11.51 -3.52 5.12
N GLU A 102 -10.80 -3.02 6.14
CA GLU A 102 -9.87 -1.89 5.92
C GLU A 102 -8.76 -2.28 4.96
N PRO A 103 -8.39 -1.40 4.01
CA PRO A 103 -7.27 -1.62 3.13
C PRO A 103 -5.94 -1.67 3.89
N GLN A 104 -5.12 -2.62 3.52
CA GLN A 104 -3.75 -2.74 3.99
C GLN A 104 -2.83 -3.06 2.82
N LEU A 105 -1.58 -2.64 2.88
CA LEU A 105 -0.52 -3.13 2.02
C LEU A 105 0.37 -4.07 2.81
N GLN A 106 0.56 -5.28 2.31
CA GLN A 106 1.54 -6.21 2.82
C GLN A 106 2.79 -6.14 1.93
N PHE A 107 3.95 -6.08 2.56
CA PHE A 107 5.26 -6.09 1.93
C PHE A 107 6.01 -7.34 2.34
N GLU A 108 6.49 -8.09 1.36
CA GLU A 108 7.34 -9.26 1.56
C GLU A 108 8.58 -9.13 0.67
N TYR A 109 9.75 -9.32 1.24
CA TYR A 109 11.02 -9.27 0.53
C TYR A 109 12.05 -10.09 1.27
N SER A 110 12.87 -10.86 0.55
CA SER A 110 13.93 -11.64 1.17
C SER A 110 15.11 -11.80 0.21
N LYS A 111 16.23 -11.15 0.50
CA LYS A 111 17.50 -11.31 -0.21
C LYS A 111 18.68 -11.29 0.75
N PRO A 112 19.82 -11.90 0.38
CA PRO A 112 21.01 -11.85 1.21
C PRO A 112 21.48 -10.40 1.41
N ASN A 113 22.22 -10.14 2.48
CA ASN A 113 22.97 -8.89 2.61
C ASN A 113 23.98 -8.74 1.49
N PRO A 114 24.39 -7.50 1.19
CA PRO A 114 25.50 -7.28 0.30
C PRO A 114 26.73 -8.10 0.74
N ALA A 115 27.26 -8.90 -0.14
CA ALA A 115 28.46 -9.70 0.11
C ALA A 115 29.50 -9.36 -0.95
N ASP A 116 30.25 -8.30 -0.74
CA ASP A 116 31.35 -7.92 -1.63
C ASP A 116 32.68 -8.05 -0.85
N PHE A 117 33.78 -8.20 -1.57
CA PHE A 117 35.13 -8.21 -0.99
C PHE A 117 35.41 -6.94 -0.15
N THR A 118 34.76 -5.84 -0.47
CA THR A 118 34.84 -4.58 0.27
C THR A 118 34.26 -4.68 1.69
N CYS A 119 33.37 -5.64 1.95
CA CYS A 119 32.77 -5.87 3.29
C CYS A 119 33.77 -6.32 4.35
N LEU A 120 34.99 -6.65 3.98
CA LEU A 120 36.09 -6.87 4.93
C LEU A 120 36.61 -5.58 5.58
N VAL A 121 36.29 -4.43 4.99
CA VAL A 121 36.81 -3.11 5.39
C VAL A 121 35.67 -2.12 5.68
N PHE A 122 34.50 -2.29 5.05
CA PHE A 122 33.35 -1.44 5.18
C PHE A 122 32.17 -2.22 5.73
N ASP A 123 31.29 -1.51 6.43
CA ASP A 123 30.00 -2.05 6.88
C ASP A 123 29.13 -2.40 5.66
N CYS A 124 28.71 -3.66 5.59
CA CYS A 124 27.83 -4.19 4.55
C CYS A 124 26.46 -4.61 5.15
N SER A 125 25.95 -3.80 6.05
CA SER A 125 24.60 -3.99 6.56
C SER A 125 23.55 -3.88 5.44
N GLY A 126 22.51 -4.70 5.50
CA GLY A 126 21.37 -4.56 4.63
C GLY A 126 20.42 -3.49 5.14
N MET A 127 19.61 -2.94 4.25
CA MET A 127 18.62 -1.94 4.62
C MET A 127 17.35 -2.08 3.78
N PHE A 128 16.22 -1.89 4.43
CA PHE A 128 14.94 -1.70 3.76
C PHE A 128 14.27 -0.44 4.33
N ARG A 129 13.97 0.51 3.46
CA ARG A 129 13.30 1.76 3.82
C ARG A 129 12.02 1.93 3.01
N LEU A 130 10.92 2.29 3.69
CA LEU A 130 9.66 2.66 3.09
C LEU A 130 9.34 4.13 3.43
N TYR A 131 9.01 4.91 2.42
CA TYR A 131 8.68 6.33 2.55
C TYR A 131 7.17 6.47 2.75
N TYR A 132 6.73 6.77 4.00
CA TYR A 132 5.31 6.95 4.35
C TYR A 132 4.77 8.36 4.08
N SER A 133 5.67 9.31 3.92
CA SER A 133 5.35 10.69 3.57
C SER A 133 6.31 11.16 2.52
N GLU A 134 5.88 12.12 1.72
CA GLU A 134 6.72 12.73 0.70
C GLU A 134 8.05 13.17 1.28
N ASN A 135 9.13 12.66 0.74
CA ASN A 135 10.50 13.09 1.04
C ASN A 135 10.90 14.24 0.14
N SER A 136 12.16 14.74 0.28
CA SER A 136 12.69 15.81 -0.55
C SER A 136 12.72 15.51 -2.06
N ASP A 137 12.67 14.23 -2.43
CA ASP A 137 12.72 13.75 -3.82
C ASP A 137 11.34 13.38 -4.35
N GLY A 138 10.28 13.63 -3.56
CA GLY A 138 8.88 13.39 -3.93
C GLY A 138 8.43 11.94 -3.77
N LEU A 139 9.23 11.08 -3.12
CA LEU A 139 8.86 9.68 -2.87
C LEU A 139 7.89 9.58 -1.70
N ASN A 140 6.80 8.85 -1.91
CA ASN A 140 5.80 8.58 -0.87
C ASN A 140 5.18 7.19 -1.05
N THR A 141 4.41 6.77 -0.06
CA THR A 141 3.57 5.56 -0.16
C THR A 141 2.13 5.95 0.06
N GLU A 142 1.30 5.74 -0.97
CA GLU A 142 -0.12 6.08 -0.93
C GLU A 142 -0.96 5.10 -1.77
N ILE A 143 -2.25 5.01 -1.45
CA ILE A 143 -3.23 4.27 -2.24
C ILE A 143 -4.34 5.23 -2.65
N LEU A 144 -4.63 5.28 -3.94
CA LEU A 144 -5.72 6.06 -4.52
C LEU A 144 -6.84 5.13 -4.99
N PHE A 145 -8.02 5.27 -4.39
CA PHE A 145 -9.18 4.47 -4.72
C PHE A 145 -10.15 5.24 -5.62
N PRO A 146 -10.70 4.63 -6.69
CA PRO A 146 -11.73 5.24 -7.54
C PRO A 146 -13.12 5.18 -6.85
N VAL A 147 -13.26 5.93 -5.74
CA VAL A 147 -14.48 5.92 -4.92
C VAL A 147 -15.64 6.58 -5.65
N ILE A 148 -16.82 5.96 -5.55
CA ILE A 148 -18.09 6.49 -6.08
C ILE A 148 -19.10 6.64 -4.94
N ASN A 149 -20.10 7.50 -5.19
CA ASN A 149 -21.21 7.63 -4.27
C ASN A 149 -22.11 6.39 -4.37
N ALA A 150 -22.46 5.77 -3.24
CA ALA A 150 -23.38 4.62 -3.19
C ALA A 150 -24.78 4.89 -3.82
N SER A 151 -25.14 6.16 -4.00
CA SER A 151 -26.37 6.58 -4.66
C SER A 151 -26.24 6.68 -6.19
N ASP A 152 -25.04 6.44 -6.75
CA ASP A 152 -24.82 6.50 -8.18
C ASP A 152 -25.32 5.19 -8.82
N PRO A 153 -26.25 5.25 -9.81
CA PRO A 153 -26.78 4.04 -10.45
C PRO A 153 -25.74 3.18 -11.17
N ILE A 154 -24.55 3.70 -11.43
CA ILE A 154 -23.42 2.93 -11.99
C ILE A 154 -22.84 1.98 -10.95
N ALA A 155 -22.95 2.31 -9.65
CA ALA A 155 -22.42 1.51 -8.55
C ALA A 155 -23.23 0.23 -8.28
N VAL A 156 -24.43 0.12 -8.82
CA VAL A 156 -25.47 -0.83 -8.37
C VAL A 156 -25.69 -1.98 -9.38
N GLY A 157 -24.65 -2.40 -10.06
CA GLY A 157 -24.72 -3.53 -11.01
C GLY A 157 -24.64 -4.92 -10.38
N GLY A 158 -24.65 -5.07 -9.05
CA GLY A 158 -24.61 -6.36 -8.36
C GLY A 158 -25.82 -6.57 -7.45
N ASP A 159 -26.16 -7.82 -7.12
CA ASP A 159 -27.30 -8.23 -6.29
C ASP A 159 -27.29 -7.67 -4.84
N ASP A 160 -26.27 -6.90 -4.46
CA ASP A 160 -26.08 -6.26 -3.15
C ASP A 160 -26.44 -4.77 -3.11
N ALA A 161 -27.27 -4.29 -4.03
CA ALA A 161 -27.76 -2.91 -3.98
C ALA A 161 -28.47 -2.63 -2.66
N PRO A 162 -28.13 -1.56 -1.92
CA PRO A 162 -28.89 -1.19 -0.75
C PRO A 162 -30.33 -0.94 -1.20
N PRO A 163 -31.37 -1.38 -0.41
CA PRO A 163 -32.76 -1.18 -0.78
C PRO A 163 -32.99 0.32 -0.97
N SER A 164 -33.48 0.69 -2.14
CA SER A 164 -33.87 2.06 -2.47
C SER A 164 -35.03 2.46 -1.55
N THR A 165 -34.72 3.00 -0.39
CA THR A 165 -35.70 3.74 0.40
C THR A 165 -35.97 5.03 -0.35
N GLY A 166 -37.05 5.00 -1.12
CA GLY A 166 -37.62 6.20 -1.72
C GLY A 166 -38.07 7.14 -0.62
N ASP A 167 -37.19 8.03 -0.24
CA ASP A 167 -37.55 9.23 0.50
C ASP A 167 -36.73 10.39 -0.06
N SER A 168 -37.43 11.24 -0.79
CA SER A 168 -36.92 12.46 -1.39
C SER A 168 -36.66 13.52 -0.33
N GLY A 169 -35.63 13.29 0.50
CA GLY A 169 -35.09 14.27 1.42
C GLY A 169 -34.02 15.10 0.73
N MET A 170 -34.36 16.29 0.27
CA MET A 170 -33.40 17.30 -0.16
C MET A 170 -32.43 17.59 0.99
N LEU A 171 -31.17 17.17 0.84
CA LEU A 171 -30.07 17.71 1.63
C LEU A 171 -29.69 19.09 1.08
N PRO A 172 -29.71 20.14 1.89
CA PRO A 172 -29.33 21.47 1.42
C PRO A 172 -27.79 21.56 1.31
N GLY A 173 -27.31 21.81 0.11
CA GLY A 173 -26.04 22.53 -0.08
C GLY A 173 -24.81 21.74 -0.39
N PHE A 174 -24.83 20.86 -1.42
CA PHE A 174 -23.60 20.61 -2.18
C PHE A 174 -23.93 20.73 -3.68
N GLY A 175 -23.61 21.92 -4.20
CA GLY A 175 -23.70 22.22 -5.62
C GLY A 175 -22.79 21.32 -6.43
N LEU A 176 -23.31 20.93 -7.54
CA LEU A 176 -22.78 20.17 -8.66
C LEU A 176 -21.32 20.52 -8.97
N LEU A 177 -20.38 19.74 -8.43
CA LEU A 177 -19.06 19.58 -9.00
C LEU A 177 -18.84 18.08 -9.09
N ALA A 178 -18.98 17.56 -10.31
CA ALA A 178 -18.47 16.25 -10.67
C ALA A 178 -16.94 16.29 -10.53
N GLY A 179 -16.49 16.18 -9.28
CA GLY A 179 -15.09 16.04 -8.92
C GLY A 179 -14.82 14.56 -8.75
N VAL A 180 -13.94 14.02 -9.55
CA VAL A 180 -13.27 12.74 -9.28
C VAL A 180 -12.62 12.90 -7.91
N GLY A 181 -13.30 12.42 -6.86
CA GLY A 181 -12.84 12.49 -5.49
C GLY A 181 -11.79 11.41 -5.27
N SER A 182 -10.54 11.75 -5.52
CA SER A 182 -9.42 10.94 -5.07
C SER A 182 -9.24 11.19 -3.57
N LEU A 183 -9.49 10.19 -2.74
CA LEU A 183 -9.06 10.18 -1.36
C LEU A 183 -7.60 9.70 -1.33
N ALA A 184 -6.68 10.65 -1.24
CA ALA A 184 -5.28 10.35 -0.93
C ALA A 184 -5.20 9.94 0.54
N ILE A 185 -4.81 8.69 0.80
CA ILE A 185 -4.61 8.19 2.16
C ILE A 185 -3.11 8.16 2.41
N GLY A 186 -2.60 9.22 3.01
CA GLY A 186 -1.23 9.26 3.51
C GLY A 186 -1.12 8.46 4.81
N ALA A 187 -0.33 7.39 4.84
CA ALA A 187 -0.03 6.66 6.06
C ALA A 187 1.00 7.45 6.89
N VAL A 188 0.55 8.23 7.86
CA VAL A 188 1.44 8.86 8.84
C VAL A 188 1.65 7.90 10.01
N ALA A 189 2.72 7.13 9.99
CA ALA A 189 3.15 6.36 11.16
C ALA A 189 3.81 7.31 12.19
N ALA A 190 3.07 7.71 13.21
CA ALA A 190 3.66 8.36 14.38
C ALA A 190 4.38 7.31 15.23
N SER A 191 5.68 7.10 15.00
CA SER A 191 6.54 6.33 15.88
C SER A 191 6.79 7.12 17.17
N ARG A 192 6.06 6.82 18.25
CA ARG A 192 6.45 7.21 19.59
C ARG A 192 7.58 6.27 20.04
N PHE A 193 8.80 6.71 19.89
CA PHE A 193 9.92 6.11 20.65
C PHE A 193 9.75 6.46 22.13
N TYR A 194 9.35 5.47 22.90
CA TYR A 194 9.45 5.53 24.35
C TYR A 194 10.94 5.37 24.69
N ARG A 195 11.54 6.46 25.18
CA ARG A 195 12.92 6.47 25.70
C ARG A 195 12.83 6.25 27.20
N GLU A 196 13.07 5.03 27.64
CA GLU A 196 13.42 4.77 29.04
C GLU A 196 14.93 4.76 29.19
N GLY A 197 15.38 5.44 30.28
CA GLY A 197 16.74 5.79 30.63
C GLY A 197 17.64 4.68 31.16
#